data_2c490918a80edb274876b426cb98d242
#
_entry.id   2c490918a80edb274876b426cb98d242
#
_cell.length_a   1.000
_cell.length_b   1.000
_cell.length_c   1.000
_cell.angle_alpha   90.00
_cell.angle_beta   90.00
_cell.angle_gamma   90.00
#
_symmetry.space_group_name_H-M   'P 1'
#
loop_
_entity.id
_entity.type
_entity.pdbx_description
1 polymer ?
#
loop_
_entity_poly.entity_id
_entity_poly.type
_entity_poly.pdbx_seq_one_letter_code
_entity_poly.pdbx_strand_id
1 'polypeptide(L)'
;MAERSFLVQKFAKIGIGASHVIGYSVAGEESVVQIPELDVCFDVGRAPYFALTSNLLCITHGHMDHLAGLAYYLSQRHFQGMKPATVLVPQQLVNPVDQMLRCWRSIERQNTPYQLVGLAPGGVHTVRKDFIIRAVETHHGGGSLGYVLVSVREKLKPEYFGRPGPELAALRKQGVEIQYRLEVPLVAYLGDTAFGPVFSNPDVQNAEVLLTECTFYEKDHKARAKAGRHLHVDAFVEQVMPLLKNQQIIITHVSRRTGVRKAKSILRRRLGEEGMKNILFLMDFEGSSDAGEIEEMGPPPGDSAE
;
A
#
# COMPACT_ATOMS: atom_id res chain seq x y z
N MET A 1 28.04 -8.65 32.34
CA MET A 1 26.59 -8.55 32.01
C MET A 1 26.52 -8.16 30.55
N ALA A 2 26.05 -9.07 29.69
CA ALA A 2 25.88 -8.74 28.28
C ALA A 2 24.68 -7.79 28.16
N GLU A 3 24.92 -6.59 27.63
CA GLU A 3 23.86 -5.68 27.23
C GLU A 3 22.92 -6.41 26.26
N ARG A 4 21.69 -6.67 26.70
CA ARG A 4 20.61 -7.07 25.79
C ARG A 4 20.30 -5.82 24.96
N SER A 5 20.88 -5.70 23.77
CA SER A 5 20.39 -4.76 22.79
C SER A 5 18.94 -5.17 22.46
N PHE A 6 18.00 -4.39 22.90
CA PHE A 6 16.63 -4.50 22.40
C PHE A 6 16.71 -4.29 20.89
N LEU A 7 16.28 -5.29 20.13
CA LEU A 7 16.12 -5.14 18.68
C LEU A 7 15.01 -4.12 18.44
N VAL A 8 15.38 -2.87 18.25
CA VAL A 8 14.46 -1.83 17.79
C VAL A 8 14.07 -2.20 16.35
N GLN A 9 12.79 -2.35 16.09
CA GLN A 9 12.31 -2.61 14.73
C GLN A 9 12.52 -1.36 13.89
N LYS A 10 13.26 -1.51 12.79
CA LYS A 10 13.53 -0.42 11.85
C LYS A 10 12.47 -0.42 10.73
N PHE A 11 11.96 0.76 10.42
CA PHE A 11 11.03 0.99 9.33
C PHE A 11 11.73 1.73 8.21
N ALA A 12 11.42 1.35 6.97
CA ALA A 12 11.97 2.03 5.79
C ALA A 12 11.22 3.34 5.52
N LYS A 13 11.96 4.35 5.03
CA LYS A 13 11.40 5.57 4.46
C LYS A 13 11.99 5.79 3.08
N ILE A 14 11.16 5.82 2.04
CA ILE A 14 11.57 5.97 0.64
C ILE A 14 10.83 7.15 0.02
N GLY A 15 11.57 8.08 -0.58
CA GLY A 15 10.99 9.20 -1.34
C GLY A 15 10.31 8.73 -2.63
N ILE A 16 9.10 9.22 -2.89
CA ILE A 16 8.32 8.97 -4.10
C ILE A 16 7.77 10.30 -4.63
N GLY A 17 8.56 11.01 -5.43
CA GLY A 17 8.22 12.35 -5.89
C GLY A 17 8.08 13.34 -4.71
N ALA A 18 6.89 13.92 -4.52
CA ALA A 18 6.60 14.85 -3.43
C ALA A 18 6.14 14.17 -2.12
N SER A 19 6.08 12.83 -2.10
CA SER A 19 5.58 12.03 -0.98
C SER A 19 6.65 11.04 -0.53
N HIS A 20 6.35 10.30 0.55
CA HIS A 20 7.21 9.23 1.06
C HIS A 20 6.39 7.95 1.27
N VAL A 21 7.05 6.82 1.06
CA VAL A 21 6.59 5.52 1.56
C VAL A 21 7.31 5.25 2.88
N ILE A 22 6.55 4.97 3.93
CA ILE A 22 7.07 4.48 5.22
C ILE A 22 6.52 3.08 5.39
N GLY A 23 7.36 2.10 5.76
CA GLY A 23 6.83 0.77 5.92
C GLY A 23 7.83 -0.29 6.37
N TYR A 24 7.24 -1.46 6.56
CA TYR A 24 7.90 -2.72 6.83
C TYR A 24 7.18 -3.81 6.04
N SER A 25 7.91 -4.67 5.33
CA SER A 25 7.29 -5.78 4.63
C SER A 25 8.28 -6.94 4.49
N VAL A 26 8.04 -7.98 5.26
CA VAL A 26 8.80 -9.23 5.27
C VAL A 26 7.82 -10.39 5.29
N ALA A 27 7.94 -11.28 4.32
CA ALA A 27 7.03 -12.40 4.10
C ALA A 27 6.78 -13.24 5.35
N GLY A 28 5.50 -13.39 5.72
CA GLY A 28 5.04 -14.18 6.86
C GLY A 28 5.33 -13.56 8.23
N GLU A 29 5.87 -12.34 8.29
CA GLU A 29 6.15 -11.64 9.55
C GLU A 29 5.26 -10.43 9.75
N GLU A 30 5.31 -9.50 8.83
CA GLU A 30 4.55 -8.26 8.89
C GLU A 30 4.61 -7.53 7.56
N SER A 31 3.47 -6.98 7.12
CA SER A 31 3.38 -6.05 6.01
C SER A 31 2.52 -4.86 6.43
N VAL A 32 3.12 -3.68 6.37
CA VAL A 32 2.49 -2.40 6.64
C VAL A 32 3.20 -1.33 5.84
N VAL A 33 2.46 -0.57 5.04
CA VAL A 33 2.99 0.46 4.15
C VAL A 33 2.12 1.70 4.23
N GLN A 34 2.69 2.83 4.61
CA GLN A 34 2.01 4.10 4.74
C GLN A 34 2.51 5.12 3.72
N ILE A 35 1.61 5.96 3.22
CA ILE A 35 1.93 7.20 2.50
C ILE A 35 1.30 8.35 3.28
N PRO A 36 2.06 8.98 4.20
CA PRO A 36 1.53 9.97 5.14
C PRO A 36 0.87 11.16 4.46
N GLU A 37 1.45 11.67 3.37
CA GLU A 37 0.97 12.84 2.64
C GLU A 37 -0.37 12.59 1.94
N LEU A 38 -0.71 11.32 1.71
CA LEU A 38 -2.00 10.90 1.14
C LEU A 38 -2.98 10.38 2.20
N ASP A 39 -2.55 10.35 3.47
CA ASP A 39 -3.34 9.85 4.60
C ASP A 39 -3.85 8.41 4.40
N VAL A 40 -3.02 7.54 3.79
CA VAL A 40 -3.35 6.16 3.46
C VAL A 40 -2.32 5.20 4.05
N CYS A 41 -2.80 4.11 4.63
CA CYS A 41 -1.99 2.96 5.01
C CYS A 41 -2.50 1.71 4.29
N PHE A 42 -1.59 0.91 3.74
CA PHE A 42 -1.86 -0.39 3.15
C PHE A 42 -1.41 -1.48 4.10
N ASP A 43 -2.31 -2.40 4.39
CA ASP A 43 -2.17 -3.40 5.41
C ASP A 43 -1.80 -2.78 6.77
N VAL A 44 -1.84 -3.54 7.81
CA VAL A 44 -1.62 -2.99 9.15
C VAL A 44 -0.61 -3.79 9.96
N GLY A 45 -0.17 -4.94 9.43
CA GLY A 45 0.79 -5.80 10.11
C GLY A 45 0.41 -6.05 11.56
N ARG A 46 1.28 -5.65 12.47
CA ARG A 46 1.05 -5.64 13.92
C ARG A 46 0.68 -4.26 14.47
N ALA A 47 0.35 -3.33 13.59
CA ALA A 47 -0.02 -1.95 13.87
C ALA A 47 1.11 -1.14 14.55
N PRO A 48 2.25 -0.93 13.88
CA PRO A 48 3.28 -0.04 14.39
C PRO A 48 2.75 1.38 14.57
N TYR A 49 3.38 2.15 15.45
CA TYR A 49 2.86 3.46 15.86
C TYR A 49 2.62 4.43 14.69
N PHE A 50 3.50 4.44 13.68
CA PHE A 50 3.31 5.33 12.51
C PHE A 50 2.01 5.03 11.76
N ALA A 51 1.58 3.74 11.67
CA ALA A 51 0.35 3.37 10.99
C ALA A 51 -0.89 4.00 11.63
N LEU A 52 -0.85 4.27 12.94
CA LEU A 52 -1.99 4.86 13.68
C LEU A 52 -2.38 6.25 13.14
N THR A 53 -1.48 6.97 12.50
CA THR A 53 -1.74 8.33 12.02
C THR A 53 -2.62 8.37 10.76
N SER A 54 -2.73 7.29 9.98
CA SER A 54 -3.57 7.25 8.78
C SER A 54 -5.05 7.10 9.12
N ASN A 55 -5.91 7.90 8.48
CA ASN A 55 -7.36 7.80 8.64
C ASN A 55 -7.98 6.78 7.69
N LEU A 56 -7.28 6.41 6.62
CA LEU A 56 -7.70 5.42 5.64
C LEU A 56 -6.75 4.24 5.66
N LEU A 57 -7.29 3.06 5.93
CA LEU A 57 -6.56 1.79 5.93
C LEU A 57 -7.13 0.88 4.84
N CYS A 58 -6.25 0.34 3.99
CA CYS A 58 -6.61 -0.55 2.88
C CYS A 58 -6.01 -1.94 3.13
N ILE A 59 -6.83 -2.90 3.50
CA ILE A 59 -6.41 -4.29 3.76
C ILE A 59 -6.49 -5.09 2.48
N THR A 60 -5.37 -5.69 2.07
CA THR A 60 -5.28 -6.48 0.84
C THR A 60 -5.93 -7.85 0.98
N HIS A 61 -5.70 -8.52 2.07
CA HIS A 61 -6.24 -9.86 2.36
C HIS A 61 -6.15 -10.21 3.85
N GLY A 62 -6.61 -11.41 4.21
CA GLY A 62 -6.82 -11.80 5.60
C GLY A 62 -5.68 -12.55 6.29
N HIS A 63 -4.46 -12.61 5.72
CA HIS A 63 -3.34 -13.24 6.41
C HIS A 63 -2.88 -12.42 7.61
N MET A 64 -2.34 -13.14 8.61
CA MET A 64 -1.98 -12.54 9.90
C MET A 64 -0.92 -11.46 9.79
N ASP A 65 0.06 -11.64 8.92
CA ASP A 65 1.13 -10.66 8.67
C ASP A 65 0.65 -9.37 7.99
N HIS A 66 -0.60 -9.33 7.51
CA HIS A 66 -1.25 -8.15 6.91
C HIS A 66 -2.35 -7.56 7.78
N LEU A 67 -3.07 -8.37 8.58
CA LEU A 67 -4.31 -7.98 9.25
C LEU A 67 -4.26 -8.03 10.77
N ALA A 68 -3.30 -8.74 11.38
CA ALA A 68 -3.34 -9.06 12.82
C ALA A 68 -3.49 -7.84 13.73
N GLY A 69 -2.89 -6.71 13.37
CA GLY A 69 -2.91 -5.48 14.16
C GLY A 69 -4.19 -4.65 14.07
N LEU A 70 -5.19 -5.06 13.27
CA LEU A 70 -6.36 -4.22 13.00
C LEU A 70 -7.14 -3.82 14.26
N ALA A 71 -7.38 -4.76 15.16
CA ALA A 71 -8.11 -4.48 16.40
C ALA A 71 -7.32 -3.48 17.28
N TYR A 72 -6.00 -3.67 17.40
CA TYR A 72 -5.12 -2.77 18.14
C TYR A 72 -5.08 -1.38 17.49
N TYR A 73 -4.93 -1.29 16.16
CA TYR A 73 -4.95 -0.03 15.41
C TYR A 73 -6.21 0.79 15.71
N LEU A 74 -7.39 0.17 15.66
CA LEU A 74 -8.65 0.85 15.90
C LEU A 74 -8.79 1.26 17.37
N SER A 75 -8.47 0.37 18.30
CA SER A 75 -8.54 0.61 19.75
C SER A 75 -7.60 1.74 20.17
N GLN A 76 -6.34 1.72 19.72
CA GLN A 76 -5.37 2.78 20.05
C GLN A 76 -5.75 4.14 19.49
N ARG A 77 -6.26 4.20 18.26
CA ARG A 77 -6.76 5.45 17.68
C ARG A 77 -7.91 6.03 18.50
N HIS A 78 -8.84 5.18 18.92
CA HIS A 78 -9.95 5.61 19.76
C HIS A 78 -9.46 6.08 21.14
N PHE A 79 -8.55 5.34 21.76
CA PHE A 79 -7.96 5.70 23.04
C PHE A 79 -7.24 7.06 23.01
N GLN A 80 -6.59 7.38 21.89
CA GLN A 80 -5.92 8.66 21.66
C GLN A 80 -6.87 9.78 21.18
N GLY A 81 -8.18 9.56 21.15
CA GLY A 81 -9.15 10.56 20.72
C GLY A 81 -9.10 10.90 19.22
N MET A 82 -8.48 10.05 18.40
CA MET A 82 -8.43 10.23 16.96
C MET A 82 -9.80 9.97 16.32
N LYS A 83 -10.03 10.53 15.14
CA LYS A 83 -11.24 10.27 14.35
C LYS A 83 -11.35 8.78 14.02
N PRO A 84 -12.59 8.23 13.93
CA PRO A 84 -12.81 6.87 13.45
C PRO A 84 -12.16 6.67 12.08
N ALA A 85 -11.40 5.58 11.95
CA ALA A 85 -10.77 5.24 10.68
C ALA A 85 -11.79 4.60 9.72
N THR A 86 -11.58 4.83 8.43
CA THR A 86 -12.21 4.05 7.36
C THR A 86 -11.27 2.90 6.99
N VAL A 87 -11.79 1.68 7.02
CA VAL A 87 -11.07 0.45 6.69
C VAL A 87 -11.68 -0.16 5.45
N LEU A 88 -10.93 -0.16 4.35
CA LEU A 88 -11.29 -0.85 3.12
C LEU A 88 -10.80 -2.30 3.22
N VAL A 89 -11.67 -3.23 2.91
CA VAL A 89 -11.35 -4.67 2.90
C VAL A 89 -11.94 -5.33 1.67
N PRO A 90 -11.41 -6.47 1.21
CA PRO A 90 -12.11 -7.31 0.25
C PRO A 90 -13.55 -7.61 0.73
N GLN A 91 -14.51 -7.55 -0.19
CA GLN A 91 -15.95 -7.65 0.15
C GLN A 91 -16.29 -8.88 1.00
N GLN A 92 -15.65 -10.03 0.73
CA GLN A 92 -15.87 -11.27 1.48
C GLN A 92 -15.29 -11.25 2.91
N LEU A 93 -14.38 -10.32 3.20
CA LEU A 93 -13.81 -10.17 4.54
C LEU A 93 -14.63 -9.26 5.45
N VAL A 94 -15.62 -8.54 4.93
CA VAL A 94 -16.45 -7.61 5.75
C VAL A 94 -17.04 -8.32 6.96
N ASN A 95 -17.76 -9.42 6.74
CA ASN A 95 -18.42 -10.13 7.85
C ASN A 95 -17.43 -10.75 8.83
N PRO A 96 -16.40 -11.53 8.43
CA PRO A 96 -15.47 -12.11 9.39
C PRO A 96 -14.65 -11.06 10.15
N VAL A 97 -14.27 -9.96 9.50
CA VAL A 97 -13.56 -8.85 10.16
C VAL A 97 -14.47 -8.13 11.15
N ASP A 98 -15.71 -7.83 10.79
CA ASP A 98 -16.67 -7.21 11.71
C ASP A 98 -16.93 -8.09 12.94
N GLN A 99 -17.08 -9.40 12.74
CA GLN A 99 -17.23 -10.36 13.86
C GLN A 99 -16.00 -10.35 14.79
N MET A 100 -14.80 -10.40 14.23
CA MET A 100 -13.55 -10.32 14.99
C MET A 100 -13.49 -9.03 15.81
N LEU A 101 -13.78 -7.88 15.20
CA LEU A 101 -13.77 -6.58 15.88
C LEU A 101 -14.84 -6.50 16.98
N ARG A 102 -16.02 -7.06 16.77
CA ARG A 102 -17.06 -7.14 17.81
C ARG A 102 -16.61 -7.99 19.00
N CYS A 103 -15.92 -9.12 18.76
CA CYS A 103 -15.34 -9.92 19.83
C CYS A 103 -14.34 -9.09 20.65
N TRP A 104 -13.44 -8.37 20.01
CA TRP A 104 -12.47 -7.49 20.69
C TRP A 104 -13.15 -6.39 21.50
N ARG A 105 -14.16 -5.71 20.93
CA ARG A 105 -14.96 -4.70 21.66
C ARG A 105 -15.60 -5.28 22.93
N SER A 106 -16.06 -6.54 22.87
CA SER A 106 -16.61 -7.24 24.02
C SER A 106 -15.55 -7.54 25.09
N ILE A 107 -14.34 -7.94 24.67
CA ILE A 107 -13.21 -8.22 25.56
C ILE A 107 -12.74 -6.93 26.25
N GLU A 108 -12.54 -5.87 25.50
CA GLU A 108 -12.10 -4.56 26.00
C GLU A 108 -13.22 -3.82 26.78
N ARG A 109 -14.48 -4.24 26.61
CA ARG A 109 -15.68 -3.53 27.12
C ARG A 109 -15.73 -2.08 26.63
N GLN A 110 -15.26 -1.85 25.42
CA GLN A 110 -15.13 -0.52 24.80
C GLN A 110 -15.81 -0.50 23.44
N ASN A 111 -16.60 0.54 23.17
CA ASN A 111 -17.26 0.71 21.88
C ASN A 111 -16.39 1.51 20.91
N THR A 112 -15.34 0.89 20.39
CA THR A 112 -14.42 1.50 19.41
C THR A 112 -15.15 1.76 18.10
N PRO A 113 -15.26 3.02 17.63
CA PRO A 113 -15.91 3.34 16.37
C PRO A 113 -14.97 3.09 15.20
N TYR A 114 -15.52 2.56 14.08
CA TYR A 114 -14.82 2.40 12.79
C TYR A 114 -15.84 2.40 11.65
N GLN A 115 -15.36 2.67 10.45
CA GLN A 115 -16.12 2.47 9.22
C GLN A 115 -15.48 1.35 8.40
N LEU A 116 -16.17 0.21 8.27
CA LEU A 116 -15.70 -0.92 7.47
C LEU A 116 -16.40 -0.91 6.12
N VAL A 117 -15.63 -0.87 5.04
CA VAL A 117 -16.12 -0.77 3.67
C VAL A 117 -15.57 -1.94 2.85
N GLY A 118 -16.47 -2.77 2.34
CA GLY A 118 -16.11 -3.86 1.43
C GLY A 118 -15.96 -3.37 0.00
N LEU A 119 -14.90 -3.80 -0.66
CA LEU A 119 -14.70 -3.58 -2.09
C LEU A 119 -14.61 -4.91 -2.85
N ALA A 120 -15.22 -4.93 -4.04
CA ALA A 120 -15.00 -5.96 -5.05
C ALA A 120 -13.91 -5.50 -6.04
N PRO A 121 -13.33 -6.40 -6.86
CA PRO A 121 -12.48 -6.01 -7.97
C PRO A 121 -13.15 -4.94 -8.85
N GLY A 122 -12.41 -3.88 -9.19
CA GLY A 122 -12.93 -2.70 -9.91
C GLY A 122 -13.72 -1.72 -9.04
N GLY A 123 -14.00 -2.06 -7.78
CA GLY A 123 -14.67 -1.17 -6.84
C GLY A 123 -13.87 0.11 -6.57
N VAL A 124 -14.58 1.21 -6.37
CA VAL A 124 -13.99 2.54 -6.14
C VAL A 124 -14.46 3.10 -4.81
N HIS A 125 -13.52 3.59 -4.02
CA HIS A 125 -13.80 4.39 -2.83
C HIS A 125 -13.36 5.84 -3.06
N THR A 126 -14.28 6.78 -2.90
CA THR A 126 -13.96 8.21 -3.00
C THR A 126 -13.44 8.71 -1.66
N VAL A 127 -12.16 9.06 -1.61
CA VAL A 127 -11.52 9.63 -0.40
C VAL A 127 -11.87 11.12 -0.29
N ARG A 128 -11.73 11.83 -1.39
CA ARG A 128 -12.10 13.24 -1.55
C ARG A 128 -12.34 13.56 -3.04
N LYS A 129 -12.82 14.75 -3.35
CA LYS A 129 -13.21 15.14 -4.72
C LYS A 129 -12.13 14.88 -5.79
N ASP A 130 -10.88 15.07 -5.43
CA ASP A 130 -9.71 14.96 -6.31
C ASP A 130 -8.90 13.66 -6.12
N PHE A 131 -9.42 12.71 -5.32
CA PHE A 131 -8.67 11.53 -4.96
C PHE A 131 -9.57 10.32 -4.69
N ILE A 132 -9.34 9.24 -5.40
CA ILE A 132 -10.05 7.97 -5.24
C ILE A 132 -9.08 6.81 -5.05
N ILE A 133 -9.60 5.72 -4.47
CA ILE A 133 -8.94 4.42 -4.42
C ILE A 133 -9.72 3.45 -5.27
N ARG A 134 -9.03 2.74 -6.15
CA ARG A 134 -9.59 1.66 -6.97
C ARG A 134 -9.01 0.33 -6.54
N ALA A 135 -9.89 -0.64 -6.29
CA ALA A 135 -9.50 -2.00 -5.98
C ALA A 135 -9.22 -2.78 -7.27
N VAL A 136 -8.12 -3.54 -7.29
CA VAL A 136 -7.76 -4.44 -8.38
C VAL A 136 -7.62 -5.86 -7.85
N GLU A 137 -8.04 -6.86 -8.62
CA GLU A 137 -7.94 -8.26 -8.22
C GLU A 137 -6.48 -8.72 -8.27
N THR A 138 -6.01 -9.34 -7.19
CA THR A 138 -4.70 -9.98 -7.13
C THR A 138 -4.82 -11.50 -7.08
N HIS A 139 -3.76 -12.20 -7.46
CA HIS A 139 -3.77 -13.67 -7.55
C HIS A 139 -3.06 -14.30 -6.36
N HIS A 140 -3.70 -14.26 -5.17
CA HIS A 140 -3.13 -14.82 -3.94
C HIS A 140 -4.14 -15.73 -3.21
N GLY A 141 -4.82 -15.27 -2.21
CA GLY A 141 -5.86 -16.03 -1.49
C GLY A 141 -7.25 -15.57 -1.90
N GLY A 142 -8.29 -16.39 -1.63
CA GLY A 142 -9.67 -16.13 -2.06
C GLY A 142 -10.14 -14.69 -1.94
N GLY A 143 -10.07 -13.94 -3.05
CA GLY A 143 -10.53 -12.56 -3.15
C GLY A 143 -9.58 -11.50 -2.62
N SER A 144 -8.26 -11.74 -2.66
CA SER A 144 -7.27 -10.70 -2.35
C SER A 144 -7.37 -9.51 -3.31
N LEU A 145 -7.08 -8.33 -2.82
CA LEU A 145 -7.11 -7.07 -3.58
C LEU A 145 -5.78 -6.34 -3.48
N GLY A 146 -5.37 -5.71 -4.58
CA GLY A 146 -4.48 -4.57 -4.57
C GLY A 146 -5.29 -3.27 -4.63
N TYR A 147 -4.63 -2.16 -4.41
CA TYR A 147 -5.24 -0.84 -4.40
C TYR A 147 -4.44 0.14 -5.25
N VAL A 148 -5.14 0.91 -6.08
CA VAL A 148 -4.53 1.98 -6.86
C VAL A 148 -5.06 3.32 -6.36
N LEU A 149 -4.15 4.19 -5.97
CA LEU A 149 -4.42 5.57 -5.60
C LEU A 149 -4.45 6.41 -6.88
N VAL A 150 -5.58 7.05 -7.14
CA VAL A 150 -5.82 7.77 -8.39
C VAL A 150 -6.15 9.24 -8.09
N SER A 151 -5.33 10.15 -8.64
CA SER A 151 -5.65 11.58 -8.67
C SER A 151 -6.70 11.86 -9.74
N VAL A 152 -7.73 12.59 -9.37
CA VAL A 152 -8.82 12.98 -10.25
C VAL A 152 -8.72 14.49 -10.52
N ARG A 153 -8.63 14.87 -11.78
CA ARG A 153 -8.49 16.27 -12.19
C ARG A 153 -9.54 16.61 -13.23
N GLU A 154 -10.16 17.77 -13.09
CA GLU A 154 -11.00 18.33 -14.13
C GLU A 154 -10.12 19.17 -15.09
N LYS A 155 -10.08 18.82 -16.34
CA LYS A 155 -9.34 19.52 -17.41
C LYS A 155 -10.29 20.15 -18.40
N LEU A 156 -9.95 21.36 -18.87
CA LEU A 156 -10.68 21.99 -19.97
C LEU A 156 -10.54 21.13 -21.23
N LYS A 157 -11.63 20.92 -21.97
CA LYS A 157 -11.56 20.21 -23.27
C LYS A 157 -10.78 21.04 -24.28
N PRO A 158 -10.00 20.41 -25.17
CA PRO A 158 -9.13 21.12 -26.13
C PRO A 158 -9.85 22.17 -26.99
N GLU A 159 -11.10 21.91 -27.38
CA GLU A 159 -11.92 22.82 -28.18
C GLU A 159 -12.25 24.15 -27.50
N TYR A 160 -12.00 24.25 -26.20
CA TYR A 160 -12.22 25.47 -25.41
C TYR A 160 -10.91 26.17 -25.01
N PHE A 161 -9.76 25.68 -25.45
CA PHE A 161 -8.48 26.33 -25.12
C PHE A 161 -8.42 27.74 -25.73
N GLY A 162 -7.87 28.68 -24.95
CA GLY A 162 -7.74 30.08 -25.38
C GLY A 162 -9.02 30.93 -25.28
N ARG A 163 -10.19 30.36 -24.92
CA ARG A 163 -11.41 31.16 -24.74
C ARG A 163 -11.36 31.99 -23.45
N PRO A 164 -11.89 33.21 -23.48
CA PRO A 164 -11.97 34.05 -22.28
C PRO A 164 -12.80 33.44 -21.17
N GLY A 165 -12.40 33.67 -19.92
CA GLY A 165 -13.10 33.15 -18.72
C GLY A 165 -14.62 33.43 -18.69
N PRO A 166 -15.10 34.67 -19.03
CA PRO A 166 -16.54 34.96 -19.13
C PRO A 166 -17.30 34.08 -20.10
N GLU A 167 -16.72 33.76 -21.28
CA GLU A 167 -17.34 32.89 -22.26
C GLU A 167 -17.45 31.46 -21.73
N LEU A 168 -16.41 30.94 -21.09
CA LEU A 168 -16.43 29.61 -20.45
C LEU A 168 -17.49 29.54 -19.34
N ALA A 169 -17.64 30.63 -18.56
CA ALA A 169 -18.68 30.73 -17.54
C ALA A 169 -20.10 30.73 -18.13
N ALA A 170 -20.28 31.41 -19.26
CA ALA A 170 -21.56 31.42 -19.97
C ALA A 170 -21.93 30.02 -20.50
N LEU A 171 -20.95 29.30 -21.11
CA LEU A 171 -21.15 27.94 -21.56
C LEU A 171 -21.55 27.00 -20.43
N ARG A 172 -20.88 27.09 -19.26
CA ARG A 172 -21.26 26.31 -18.06
C ARG A 172 -22.69 26.61 -17.61
N LYS A 173 -23.10 27.89 -17.60
CA LYS A 173 -24.48 28.26 -17.24
C LYS A 173 -25.51 27.69 -18.22
N GLN A 174 -25.14 27.50 -19.48
CA GLN A 174 -25.96 26.85 -20.50
C GLN A 174 -25.96 25.33 -20.41
N GLY A 175 -25.25 24.73 -19.42
CA GLY A 175 -25.16 23.29 -19.25
C GLY A 175 -24.17 22.59 -20.20
N VAL A 176 -23.34 23.36 -20.91
CA VAL A 176 -22.31 22.79 -21.79
C VAL A 176 -21.19 22.22 -20.95
N GLU A 177 -20.87 20.94 -21.15
CA GLU A 177 -19.78 20.26 -20.49
C GLU A 177 -18.44 20.65 -21.14
N ILE A 178 -17.79 21.66 -20.60
CA ILE A 178 -16.53 22.23 -21.12
C ILE A 178 -15.28 21.55 -20.55
N GLN A 179 -15.43 20.65 -19.58
CA GLN A 179 -14.34 19.94 -18.93
C GLN A 179 -14.47 18.43 -19.15
N TYR A 180 -13.36 17.73 -19.02
CA TYR A 180 -13.33 16.27 -18.93
C TYR A 180 -12.58 15.83 -17.68
N ARG A 181 -12.98 14.69 -17.15
CA ARG A 181 -12.34 14.06 -16.01
C ARG A 181 -11.09 13.33 -16.49
N LEU A 182 -9.93 13.70 -15.92
CA LEU A 182 -8.66 13.03 -16.10
C LEU A 182 -8.32 12.27 -14.83
N GLU A 183 -8.10 10.98 -14.94
CA GLU A 183 -7.65 10.11 -13.86
C GLU A 183 -6.17 9.77 -14.07
N VAL A 184 -5.36 9.99 -13.05
CA VAL A 184 -3.91 9.73 -13.07
C VAL A 184 -3.58 8.78 -11.93
N PRO A 185 -3.22 7.51 -12.21
CA PRO A 185 -2.77 6.58 -11.21
C PRO A 185 -1.44 7.06 -10.61
N LEU A 186 -1.41 7.26 -9.30
CA LEU A 186 -0.22 7.72 -8.59
C LEU A 186 0.58 6.56 -8.02
N VAL A 187 -0.09 5.73 -7.22
CA VAL A 187 0.54 4.61 -6.52
C VAL A 187 -0.32 3.37 -6.66
N ALA A 188 0.27 2.25 -7.05
CA ALA A 188 -0.34 0.94 -6.97
C ALA A 188 0.36 0.11 -5.89
N TYR A 189 -0.40 -0.44 -4.95
CA TYR A 189 0.06 -1.41 -3.96
C TYR A 189 -0.66 -2.72 -4.17
N LEU A 190 0.07 -3.79 -4.47
CA LEU A 190 -0.54 -5.07 -4.84
C LEU A 190 -0.68 -6.05 -3.68
N GLY A 191 0.02 -5.80 -2.55
CA GLY A 191 0.13 -6.82 -1.50
C GLY A 191 0.75 -8.09 -2.06
N ASP A 192 0.21 -9.23 -1.65
CA ASP A 192 0.67 -10.53 -2.09
C ASP A 192 -0.04 -10.98 -3.38
N THR A 193 0.74 -11.46 -4.35
CA THR A 193 0.21 -11.93 -5.63
C THR A 193 1.20 -12.81 -6.39
N ALA A 194 0.73 -13.89 -7.00
CA ALA A 194 1.45 -14.52 -8.09
C ALA A 194 1.29 -13.72 -9.39
N PHE A 195 2.01 -14.10 -10.44
CA PHE A 195 1.78 -13.56 -11.77
C PHE A 195 0.33 -13.81 -12.21
N GLY A 196 -0.31 -12.77 -12.74
CA GLY A 196 -1.70 -12.82 -13.18
C GLY A 196 -2.15 -11.54 -13.88
N PRO A 197 -3.45 -11.42 -14.19
CA PRO A 197 -4.02 -10.30 -14.95
C PRO A 197 -3.78 -8.92 -14.34
N VAL A 198 -3.54 -8.84 -13.03
CA VAL A 198 -3.26 -7.57 -12.32
C VAL A 198 -2.12 -6.78 -12.97
N PHE A 199 -1.09 -7.44 -13.48
CA PHE A 199 0.05 -6.80 -14.14
C PHE A 199 -0.25 -6.28 -15.54
N SER A 200 -1.39 -6.68 -16.12
CA SER A 200 -1.93 -6.13 -17.37
C SER A 200 -2.98 -5.03 -17.13
N ASN A 201 -3.31 -4.75 -15.88
CA ASN A 201 -4.26 -3.68 -15.56
C ASN A 201 -3.62 -2.31 -15.88
N PRO A 202 -4.30 -1.45 -16.70
CA PRO A 202 -3.74 -0.16 -17.11
C PRO A 202 -3.38 0.77 -15.96
N ASP A 203 -4.15 0.78 -14.88
CA ASP A 203 -3.86 1.64 -13.72
C ASP A 203 -2.61 1.17 -12.99
N VAL A 204 -2.40 -0.14 -12.88
CA VAL A 204 -1.20 -0.74 -12.28
C VAL A 204 0.03 -0.45 -13.13
N GLN A 205 -0.07 -0.65 -14.44
CA GLN A 205 1.04 -0.42 -15.37
C GLN A 205 1.47 1.05 -15.46
N ASN A 206 0.53 1.97 -15.34
CA ASN A 206 0.78 3.41 -15.53
C ASN A 206 0.81 4.19 -14.21
N ALA A 207 0.68 3.54 -13.05
CA ALA A 207 0.94 4.20 -11.78
C ALA A 207 2.37 4.75 -11.74
N GLU A 208 2.56 5.95 -11.23
CA GLU A 208 3.90 6.54 -11.10
C GLU A 208 4.80 5.63 -10.25
N VAL A 209 4.26 5.09 -9.16
CA VAL A 209 4.94 4.17 -8.26
C VAL A 209 4.18 2.85 -8.16
N LEU A 210 4.88 1.74 -8.33
CA LEU A 210 4.36 0.40 -8.08
C LEU A 210 5.04 -0.21 -6.86
N LEU A 211 4.27 -0.59 -5.84
CA LEU A 211 4.72 -1.46 -4.77
C LEU A 211 4.19 -2.87 -5.03
N THR A 212 5.09 -3.81 -5.20
CA THR A 212 4.74 -5.21 -5.49
C THR A 212 5.67 -6.17 -4.78
N GLU A 213 5.14 -7.32 -4.43
CA GLU A 213 5.98 -8.38 -3.89
C GLU A 213 6.97 -8.90 -4.94
N CYS A 214 8.08 -9.44 -4.48
CA CYS A 214 8.84 -10.51 -5.11
C CYS A 214 9.42 -11.34 -3.96
N THR A 215 8.70 -12.37 -3.55
CA THR A 215 8.96 -13.06 -2.29
C THR A 215 10.11 -14.04 -2.38
N PHE A 216 10.24 -14.75 -3.50
CA PHE A 216 11.16 -15.88 -3.63
C PHE A 216 12.18 -15.68 -4.76
N TYR A 217 13.44 -15.99 -4.45
CA TYR A 217 14.58 -15.73 -5.35
C TYR A 217 15.42 -16.99 -5.67
N GLU A 218 15.32 -18.05 -4.90
CA GLU A 218 16.17 -19.24 -5.05
C GLU A 218 15.44 -20.33 -5.80
N LYS A 219 16.20 -21.15 -6.56
CA LYS A 219 15.61 -22.18 -7.46
C LYS A 219 14.74 -23.20 -6.71
N ASP A 220 15.13 -23.58 -5.51
CA ASP A 220 14.40 -24.52 -4.66
C ASP A 220 13.14 -23.89 -4.02
N HIS A 221 12.96 -22.56 -4.13
CA HIS A 221 11.77 -21.89 -3.66
C HIS A 221 10.61 -21.83 -4.67
N LYS A 222 10.81 -22.26 -5.93
CA LYS A 222 9.75 -22.22 -6.96
C LYS A 222 8.47 -22.94 -6.57
N ALA A 223 8.60 -24.13 -5.99
CA ALA A 223 7.44 -24.90 -5.53
C ALA A 223 6.67 -24.17 -4.42
N ARG A 224 7.38 -23.50 -3.51
CA ARG A 224 6.78 -22.67 -2.44
C ARG A 224 6.07 -21.45 -3.01
N ALA A 225 6.71 -20.75 -3.97
CA ALA A 225 6.09 -19.61 -4.65
C ALA A 225 4.75 -20.00 -5.30
N LYS A 226 4.74 -21.15 -6.01
CA LYS A 226 3.52 -21.65 -6.64
C LYS A 226 2.45 -22.04 -5.61
N ALA A 227 2.83 -22.77 -4.56
CA ALA A 227 1.89 -23.22 -3.53
C ALA A 227 1.29 -22.04 -2.73
N GLY A 228 2.13 -21.05 -2.36
CA GLY A 228 1.70 -19.86 -1.65
C GLY A 228 1.09 -18.78 -2.55
N ARG A 229 1.08 -18.96 -3.87
CA ARG A 229 0.66 -17.93 -4.84
C ARG A 229 1.40 -16.62 -4.67
N HIS A 230 2.72 -16.71 -4.63
CA HIS A 230 3.66 -15.58 -4.58
C HIS A 230 4.50 -15.51 -5.84
N LEU A 231 5.11 -14.35 -6.08
CA LEU A 231 6.08 -14.19 -7.16
C LEU A 231 7.42 -14.87 -6.83
N HIS A 232 7.93 -15.62 -7.80
CA HIS A 232 9.32 -15.99 -7.89
C HIS A 232 10.05 -15.03 -8.83
N VAL A 233 11.33 -14.75 -8.57
CA VAL A 233 12.14 -13.83 -9.39
C VAL A 233 12.12 -14.14 -10.89
N ASP A 234 12.01 -15.42 -11.27
CA ASP A 234 11.92 -15.78 -12.70
C ASP A 234 10.63 -15.21 -13.31
N ALA A 235 9.49 -15.39 -12.67
CA ALA A 235 8.22 -14.84 -13.14
C ALA A 235 8.25 -13.30 -13.12
N PHE A 236 8.86 -12.70 -12.08
CA PHE A 236 9.01 -11.26 -12.00
C PHE A 236 9.80 -10.70 -13.19
N VAL A 237 10.97 -11.28 -13.48
CA VAL A 237 11.85 -10.81 -14.57
C VAL A 237 11.28 -11.12 -15.95
N GLU A 238 10.73 -12.32 -16.17
CA GLU A 238 10.35 -12.81 -17.50
C GLU A 238 8.93 -12.41 -17.91
N GLN A 239 8.02 -12.24 -16.93
CA GLN A 239 6.60 -12.04 -17.21
C GLN A 239 6.08 -10.69 -16.72
N VAL A 240 6.54 -10.21 -15.53
CA VAL A 240 6.06 -8.96 -14.93
C VAL A 240 6.79 -7.75 -15.51
N MET A 241 8.12 -7.72 -15.41
CA MET A 241 8.92 -6.56 -15.82
C MET A 241 8.63 -6.05 -17.25
N PRO A 242 8.42 -6.92 -18.27
CA PRO A 242 8.10 -6.45 -19.61
C PRO A 242 6.78 -5.69 -19.74
N LEU A 243 5.88 -5.82 -18.78
CA LEU A 243 4.57 -5.17 -18.78
C LEU A 243 4.57 -3.81 -18.06
N LEU A 244 5.57 -3.56 -17.19
CA LEU A 244 5.60 -2.39 -16.33
C LEU A 244 6.09 -1.14 -17.04
N LYS A 245 5.46 0.00 -16.74
CA LYS A 245 5.80 1.35 -17.25
C LYS A 245 6.04 2.35 -16.13
N ASN A 246 6.04 1.86 -14.89
CA ASN A 246 6.14 2.66 -13.68
C ASN A 246 7.48 3.41 -13.61
N GLN A 247 7.45 4.65 -13.14
CA GLN A 247 8.66 5.46 -12.95
C GLN A 247 9.53 4.87 -11.83
N GLN A 248 8.89 4.30 -10.81
CA GLN A 248 9.55 3.66 -9.68
C GLN A 248 8.83 2.37 -9.30
N ILE A 249 9.60 1.33 -9.00
CA ILE A 249 9.12 0.04 -8.53
C ILE A 249 9.75 -0.22 -7.16
N ILE A 250 8.92 -0.50 -6.16
CA ILE A 250 9.37 -0.83 -4.81
C ILE A 250 9.03 -2.29 -4.53
N ILE A 251 10.05 -3.11 -4.38
CA ILE A 251 9.89 -4.52 -4.02
C ILE A 251 9.60 -4.65 -2.53
N THR A 252 8.52 -5.35 -2.22
CA THR A 252 8.06 -5.66 -0.87
C THR A 252 8.11 -7.17 -0.62
N HIS A 253 7.79 -7.60 0.58
CA HIS A 253 7.48 -8.98 0.95
C HIS A 253 8.60 -10.01 0.64
N VAL A 254 9.87 -9.59 0.72
CA VAL A 254 11.01 -10.49 0.51
C VAL A 254 11.10 -11.49 1.67
N SER A 255 11.22 -12.78 1.35
CA SER A 255 11.38 -13.82 2.36
C SER A 255 12.72 -13.70 3.09
N ARG A 256 12.71 -13.82 4.42
CA ARG A 256 13.95 -13.91 5.22
C ARG A 256 14.87 -15.06 4.82
N ARG A 257 14.33 -16.10 4.17
CA ARG A 257 15.15 -17.24 3.66
C ARG A 257 16.21 -16.77 2.67
N THR A 258 15.90 -15.76 1.86
CA THR A 258 16.85 -15.13 0.94
C THR A 258 17.48 -13.88 1.54
N GLY A 259 16.68 -13.02 2.17
CA GLY A 259 17.10 -11.70 2.64
C GLY A 259 17.28 -10.68 1.52
N VAL A 260 17.10 -9.39 1.84
CA VAL A 260 17.05 -8.30 0.84
C VAL A 260 18.36 -8.15 0.08
N ARG A 261 19.52 -8.18 0.76
CA ARG A 261 20.83 -8.05 0.12
C ARG A 261 21.07 -9.10 -0.97
N LYS A 262 20.75 -10.36 -0.69
CA LYS A 262 20.89 -11.47 -1.64
C LYS A 262 19.85 -11.37 -2.75
N ALA A 263 18.59 -11.04 -2.42
CA ALA A 263 17.52 -10.80 -3.40
C ALA A 263 17.92 -9.71 -4.40
N LYS A 264 18.40 -8.56 -3.93
CA LYS A 264 18.90 -7.46 -4.74
C LYS A 264 20.05 -7.89 -5.66
N SER A 265 21.01 -8.66 -5.14
CA SER A 265 22.13 -9.20 -5.92
C SER A 265 21.65 -10.16 -7.02
N ILE A 266 20.66 -11.03 -6.73
CA ILE A 266 20.09 -11.95 -7.72
C ILE A 266 19.36 -11.16 -8.81
N LEU A 267 18.52 -10.20 -8.43
CA LEU A 267 17.76 -9.39 -9.38
C LEU A 267 18.68 -8.56 -10.28
N ARG A 268 19.72 -7.93 -9.71
CA ARG A 268 20.73 -7.17 -10.46
C ARG A 268 21.45 -8.02 -11.51
N ARG A 269 21.81 -9.26 -11.20
CA ARG A 269 22.41 -10.18 -12.16
C ARG A 269 21.48 -10.55 -13.32
N ARG A 270 20.17 -10.53 -13.10
CA ARG A 270 19.16 -10.86 -14.11
C ARG A 270 18.80 -9.67 -15.00
N LEU A 271 18.70 -8.48 -14.44
CA LEU A 271 18.23 -7.27 -15.12
C LEU A 271 19.38 -6.34 -15.57
N GLY A 272 20.59 -6.52 -15.03
CA GLY A 272 21.70 -5.58 -15.23
C GLY A 272 21.47 -4.26 -14.48
N GLU A 273 22.46 -3.35 -14.55
CA GLU A 273 22.37 -2.04 -13.86
C GLU A 273 21.25 -1.17 -14.46
N GLU A 274 21.03 -1.24 -15.77
CA GLU A 274 19.98 -0.46 -16.44
C GLU A 274 18.58 -0.88 -15.95
N GLY A 275 18.31 -2.18 -15.88
CA GLY A 275 17.02 -2.69 -15.40
C GLY A 275 16.78 -2.46 -13.90
N MET A 276 17.84 -2.14 -13.16
CA MET A 276 17.72 -1.85 -11.71
C MET A 276 17.50 -0.37 -11.40
N LYS A 277 17.63 0.54 -12.36
CA LYS A 277 17.64 2.00 -12.13
C LYS A 277 16.42 2.52 -11.37
N ASN A 278 15.25 1.96 -11.65
CA ASN A 278 13.99 2.37 -11.04
C ASN A 278 13.43 1.36 -10.02
N ILE A 279 14.24 0.36 -9.62
CA ILE A 279 13.84 -0.67 -8.67
C ILE A 279 14.51 -0.43 -7.31
N LEU A 280 13.69 -0.27 -6.29
CA LEU A 280 14.08 -0.20 -4.89
C LEU A 280 13.53 -1.40 -4.13
N PHE A 281 14.12 -1.69 -2.98
CA PHE A 281 13.60 -2.68 -2.03
C PHE A 281 13.18 -1.96 -0.76
N LEU A 282 11.96 -2.15 -0.31
CA LEU A 282 11.43 -1.47 0.87
C LEU A 282 12.31 -1.67 2.10
N MET A 283 12.84 -2.88 2.28
CA MET A 283 13.67 -3.23 3.46
C MET A 283 15.18 -3.11 3.19
N ASP A 284 15.61 -2.32 2.20
CA ASP A 284 17.03 -2.06 1.93
C ASP A 284 17.54 -0.83 2.68
N PHE A 285 18.01 -1.03 3.90
CA PHE A 285 18.53 0.05 4.75
C PHE A 285 19.98 0.48 4.39
N GLU A 286 20.67 -0.24 3.49
CA GLU A 286 22.07 0.03 3.17
C GLU A 286 22.27 0.81 1.87
N GLY A 287 21.22 0.99 1.07
CA GLY A 287 21.36 1.36 -0.34
C GLY A 287 20.90 2.76 -0.75
N SER A 288 20.29 3.57 0.11
CA SER A 288 19.81 4.88 -0.31
C SER A 288 20.24 6.00 0.64
N SER A 289 20.81 7.06 0.08
CA SER A 289 21.01 8.35 0.75
C SER A 289 19.69 8.99 1.24
N ASP A 290 18.55 8.49 0.75
CA ASP A 290 17.20 8.95 1.07
C ASP A 290 16.41 7.97 1.95
N ALA A 291 16.98 6.80 2.33
CA ALA A 291 16.37 5.90 3.28
C ALA A 291 16.69 6.38 4.71
N GLY A 292 15.83 7.22 5.26
CA GLY A 292 15.83 7.52 6.67
C GLY A 292 15.41 6.30 7.48
N GLU A 293 16.12 6.01 8.56
CA GLU A 293 15.64 5.11 9.60
C GLU A 293 14.65 5.88 10.46
N ILE A 294 13.43 5.37 10.61
CA ILE A 294 12.50 5.88 11.62
C ILE A 294 12.63 4.93 12.81
N GLU A 295 13.23 5.40 13.87
CA GLU A 295 13.09 4.76 15.18
C GLU A 295 11.63 4.95 15.62
N GLU A 296 11.02 3.88 16.11
CA GLU A 296 9.69 3.97 16.69
C GLU A 296 9.79 4.85 17.96
N MET A 297 9.44 6.12 17.82
CA MET A 297 9.21 6.96 18.99
C MET A 297 7.93 6.47 19.65
N GLY A 298 8.02 5.92 20.83
CA GLY A 298 6.87 5.62 21.68
C GLY A 298 5.97 6.85 21.83
N PRO A 299 4.74 6.68 22.31
CA PRO A 299 3.84 7.81 22.53
C PRO A 299 4.56 8.89 23.34
N PRO A 300 4.34 10.18 23.04
CA PRO A 300 4.88 11.25 23.87
C PRO A 300 4.47 10.99 25.31
N PRO A 301 5.33 11.28 26.30
CA PRO A 301 4.98 11.11 27.70
C PRO A 301 3.66 11.88 27.91
N GLY A 302 2.63 11.16 28.33
CA GLY A 302 1.35 11.75 28.64
C GLY A 302 1.57 12.83 29.68
N ASP A 303 1.01 14.02 29.46
CA ASP A 303 0.87 14.99 30.52
C ASP A 303 0.17 14.27 31.66
N SER A 304 0.92 14.09 32.75
CA SER A 304 0.36 13.62 34.01
C SER A 304 -0.67 14.64 34.44
N ALA A 305 -1.94 14.35 34.14
CA ALA A 305 -3.05 15.05 34.76
C ALA A 305 -3.02 14.70 36.26
N GLU A 306 -2.61 15.65 37.06
CA GLU A 306 -2.89 15.69 38.50
C GLU A 306 -4.42 15.74 38.78
#